data_d8ed09562d4f72f54ba2df1152446890
#
_entry.id   d8ed09562d4f72f54ba2df1152446890
#
_cell.length_a   1.000
_cell.length_b   1.000
_cell.length_c   1.000
_cell.angle_alpha   90.00
_cell.angle_beta   90.00
_cell.angle_gamma   90.00
#
_symmetry.space_group_name_H-M   'P 1'
#
loop_
_entity.id
_entity.type
_entity.pdbx_description
1 polymer ?
#
loop_
_entity_poly.entity_id
_entity_poly.type
_entity_poly.pdbx_seq_one_letter_code
_entity_poly.pdbx_strand_id
1 'polypeptide(L)'
;EFEETAAFVKKVGFLKVHVFPYSKRDGTYAAKMSEQVAPEIKKRREDRLIAICEEVAKEYLYSFNGDSERVLLEEEIKGREDYILGHTDRYIEVAVPKFLLKGREDVDTEFIEVKELMTSDASDNALSNMMIAKTL
;
A
#
# COMPACT_ATOMS: atom_id res chain seq x y z
N GLU A 1 -24.35 -8.62 -2.24
CA GLU A 1 -23.01 -9.26 -2.21
C GLU A 1 -21.88 -8.29 -2.56
N PHE A 2 -21.79 -7.70 -3.80
CA PHE A 2 -20.71 -6.78 -4.15
C PHE A 2 -20.67 -5.52 -3.26
N GLU A 3 -21.81 -4.89 -3.00
CA GLU A 3 -21.90 -3.71 -2.12
C GLU A 3 -21.53 -4.06 -0.66
N GLU A 4 -21.85 -5.25 -0.22
CA GLU A 4 -21.45 -5.76 1.10
C GLU A 4 -19.92 -5.94 1.19
N THR A 5 -19.32 -6.47 0.12
CA THR A 5 -17.84 -6.58 0.03
C THR A 5 -17.18 -5.19 0.07
N ALA A 6 -17.69 -4.23 -0.70
CA ALA A 6 -17.20 -2.87 -0.71
C ALA A 6 -17.31 -2.18 0.66
N ALA A 7 -18.46 -2.36 1.33
CA ALA A 7 -18.70 -1.84 2.67
C ALA A 7 -17.77 -2.52 3.70
N PHE A 8 -17.53 -3.81 3.56
CA PHE A 8 -16.63 -4.56 4.43
C PHE A 8 -15.18 -4.08 4.31
N VAL A 9 -14.68 -3.85 3.10
CA VAL A 9 -13.33 -3.29 2.86
C VAL A 9 -13.17 -1.94 3.58
N LYS A 10 -14.14 -1.04 3.43
CA LYS A 10 -14.15 0.25 4.14
C LYS A 10 -14.16 0.09 5.66
N LYS A 11 -14.97 -0.84 6.17
CA LYS A 11 -15.10 -1.08 7.61
C LYS A 11 -13.81 -1.62 8.24
N VAL A 12 -13.09 -2.48 7.53
CA VAL A 12 -11.85 -3.12 8.04
C VAL A 12 -10.66 -2.17 7.98
N GLY A 13 -10.56 -1.32 6.95
CA GLY A 13 -9.46 -0.36 6.81
C GLY A 13 -8.14 -1.02 6.39
N PHE A 14 -8.16 -1.81 5.31
CA PHE A 14 -6.96 -2.48 4.82
C PHE A 14 -5.94 -1.51 4.22
N LEU A 15 -4.66 -1.67 4.57
CA LEU A 15 -3.55 -0.97 3.91
C LEU A 15 -3.40 -1.38 2.44
N LYS A 16 -3.54 -2.68 2.14
CA LYS A 16 -3.35 -3.21 0.79
C LYS A 16 -4.35 -4.34 0.52
N VAL A 17 -4.99 -4.29 -0.64
CA VAL A 17 -5.92 -5.31 -1.10
C VAL A 17 -5.60 -5.67 -2.55
N HIS A 18 -5.45 -6.95 -2.83
CA HIS A 18 -5.30 -7.45 -4.18
C HIS A 18 -6.65 -7.87 -4.74
N VAL A 19 -7.12 -7.16 -5.75
CA VAL A 19 -8.42 -7.41 -6.39
C VAL A 19 -8.19 -8.20 -7.67
N PHE A 20 -8.88 -9.35 -7.79
CA PHE A 20 -8.83 -10.21 -8.98
C PHE A 20 -10.24 -10.55 -9.45
N PRO A 21 -10.53 -10.41 -10.75
CA PRO A 21 -11.79 -10.91 -11.30
C PRO A 21 -11.83 -12.44 -11.23
N TYR A 22 -13.00 -13.00 -10.91
CA TYR A 22 -13.16 -14.46 -10.92
C TYR A 22 -12.88 -15.05 -12.29
N SER A 23 -11.98 -16.00 -12.34
CA SER A 23 -11.62 -16.81 -13.51
C SER A 23 -12.12 -18.24 -13.32
N LYS A 24 -12.85 -18.77 -14.31
CA LYS A 24 -13.32 -20.16 -14.28
C LYS A 24 -12.15 -21.13 -14.24
N ARG A 25 -12.22 -22.11 -13.32
CA ARG A 25 -11.28 -23.23 -13.27
C ARG A 25 -12.04 -24.53 -13.37
N ASP A 26 -11.70 -25.34 -14.38
CA ASP A 26 -12.34 -26.62 -14.63
C ASP A 26 -12.33 -27.52 -13.36
N GLY A 27 -13.40 -28.26 -13.19
CA GLY A 27 -13.57 -29.15 -12.04
C GLY A 27 -14.10 -28.49 -10.77
N THR A 28 -14.11 -27.16 -10.67
CA THR A 28 -14.65 -26.46 -9.48
C THR A 28 -16.17 -26.35 -9.50
N TYR A 29 -16.78 -26.28 -8.32
CA TYR A 29 -18.23 -26.04 -8.18
C TYR A 29 -18.63 -24.71 -8.81
N ALA A 30 -17.87 -23.65 -8.54
CA ALA A 30 -18.14 -22.30 -9.06
C ALA A 30 -18.13 -22.25 -10.59
N ALA A 31 -17.30 -23.05 -11.28
CA ALA A 31 -17.28 -23.11 -12.73
C ALA A 31 -18.56 -23.71 -13.33
N LYS A 32 -19.28 -24.54 -12.55
CA LYS A 32 -20.53 -25.22 -12.96
C LYS A 32 -21.79 -24.38 -12.69
N MET A 33 -21.68 -23.29 -11.93
CA MET A 33 -22.81 -22.43 -11.64
C MET A 33 -23.31 -21.76 -12.93
N SER A 34 -24.64 -21.75 -13.13
CA SER A 34 -25.28 -21.19 -14.34
C SER A 34 -25.26 -19.66 -14.36
N GLU A 35 -25.32 -19.04 -13.18
CA GLU A 35 -25.40 -17.56 -13.02
C GLU A 35 -24.01 -16.93 -13.00
N GLN A 36 -23.28 -17.05 -14.10
CA GLN A 36 -21.97 -16.41 -14.23
C GLN A 36 -22.12 -14.90 -14.48
N VAL A 37 -21.35 -14.09 -13.75
CA VAL A 37 -21.33 -12.65 -13.97
C VAL A 37 -20.64 -12.33 -15.30
N ALA A 38 -21.26 -11.48 -16.12
CA ALA A 38 -20.72 -11.05 -17.41
C ALA A 38 -19.37 -10.34 -17.26
N PRO A 39 -18.43 -10.49 -18.22
CA PRO A 39 -17.09 -9.92 -18.14
C PRO A 39 -17.08 -8.40 -17.89
N GLU A 40 -17.96 -7.65 -18.55
CA GLU A 40 -18.08 -6.19 -18.41
C GLU A 40 -18.51 -5.78 -17.00
N ILE A 41 -19.36 -6.58 -16.36
CA ILE A 41 -19.79 -6.35 -14.98
C ILE A 41 -18.65 -6.66 -14.02
N LYS A 42 -17.88 -7.74 -14.27
CA LYS A 42 -16.70 -8.07 -13.47
C LYS A 42 -15.69 -6.92 -13.53
N LYS A 43 -15.37 -6.44 -14.73
CA LYS A 43 -14.42 -5.34 -14.92
C LYS A 43 -14.86 -4.07 -14.19
N ARG A 44 -16.10 -3.66 -14.33
CA ARG A 44 -16.64 -2.48 -13.63
C ARG A 44 -16.60 -2.63 -12.11
N ARG A 45 -16.88 -3.84 -11.58
CA ARG A 45 -16.78 -4.13 -10.15
C ARG A 45 -15.33 -4.11 -9.66
N GLU A 46 -14.42 -4.68 -10.44
CA GLU A 46 -12.98 -4.66 -10.18
C GLU A 46 -12.48 -3.22 -10.07
N ASP A 47 -12.71 -2.38 -11.09
CA ASP A 47 -12.25 -0.99 -11.13
C ASP A 47 -12.81 -0.19 -9.95
N ARG A 48 -14.09 -0.38 -9.63
CA ARG A 48 -14.72 0.28 -8.49
C ARG A 48 -14.14 -0.18 -7.15
N LEU A 49 -13.87 -1.48 -7.00
CA LEU A 49 -13.31 -2.00 -5.76
C LEU A 49 -11.86 -1.54 -5.58
N ILE A 50 -11.06 -1.49 -6.65
CA ILE A 50 -9.71 -0.94 -6.63
C ILE A 50 -9.74 0.52 -6.14
N ALA A 51 -10.60 1.37 -6.70
CA ALA A 51 -10.72 2.76 -6.27
C ALA A 51 -11.08 2.88 -4.78
N ILE A 52 -12.00 2.04 -4.27
CA ILE A 52 -12.36 2.00 -2.85
C ILE A 52 -11.15 1.58 -2.00
N CYS A 53 -10.38 0.57 -2.43
CA CYS A 53 -9.20 0.11 -1.70
C CYS A 53 -8.12 1.19 -1.64
N GLU A 54 -7.92 1.96 -2.71
CA GLU A 54 -6.97 3.08 -2.76
C GLU A 54 -7.37 4.21 -1.79
N GLU A 55 -8.66 4.54 -1.71
CA GLU A 55 -9.17 5.52 -0.74
C GLU A 55 -8.93 5.05 0.70
N VAL A 56 -9.27 3.80 1.00
CA VAL A 56 -9.09 3.20 2.33
C VAL A 56 -7.61 3.17 2.73
N ALA A 57 -6.72 2.79 1.80
CA ALA A 57 -5.28 2.78 2.04
C ALA A 57 -4.74 4.18 2.36
N LYS A 58 -5.20 5.21 1.64
CA LYS A 58 -4.82 6.61 1.91
C LYS A 58 -5.27 7.07 3.30
N GLU A 59 -6.51 6.77 3.68
CA GLU A 59 -7.03 7.07 5.02
C GLU A 59 -6.19 6.37 6.11
N TYR A 60 -5.86 5.09 5.88
CA TYR A 60 -5.01 4.33 6.79
C TYR A 60 -3.62 4.97 6.95
N LEU A 61 -2.93 5.28 5.84
CA LEU A 61 -1.62 5.94 5.88
C LEU A 61 -1.70 7.31 6.55
N TYR A 62 -2.75 8.09 6.26
CA TYR A 62 -2.94 9.41 6.85
C TYR A 62 -3.06 9.36 8.38
N SER A 63 -3.58 8.27 8.93
CA SER A 63 -3.71 8.10 10.39
C SER A 63 -2.36 8.02 11.11
N PHE A 64 -1.25 7.75 10.39
CA PHE A 64 0.12 7.71 10.94
C PHE A 64 0.88 9.03 10.81
N ASN A 65 0.26 10.09 10.30
CA ASN A 65 0.92 11.39 10.20
C ASN A 65 1.30 11.91 11.60
N GLY A 66 2.57 12.23 11.77
CA GLY A 66 3.17 12.68 13.04
C GLY A 66 3.63 11.54 13.95
N ASP A 67 3.34 10.29 13.62
CA ASP A 67 3.74 9.15 14.42
C ASP A 67 5.24 8.81 14.23
N SER A 68 5.75 8.03 15.18
CA SER A 68 7.08 7.43 15.13
C SER A 68 6.95 5.93 14.89
N GLU A 69 7.76 5.38 14.00
CA GLU A 69 7.73 3.97 13.65
C GLU A 69 9.16 3.42 13.48
N ARG A 70 9.30 2.13 13.74
CA ARG A 70 10.51 1.39 13.43
C ARG A 70 10.46 0.95 11.97
N VAL A 71 11.50 1.25 11.21
CA VAL A 71 11.59 0.99 9.77
C VAL A 71 12.81 0.12 9.48
N LEU A 72 12.62 -0.98 8.79
CA LEU A 72 13.68 -1.76 8.17
C LEU A 72 14.04 -1.12 6.84
N LEU A 73 15.28 -0.64 6.71
CA LEU A 73 15.80 -0.10 5.45
C LEU A 73 16.10 -1.25 4.49
N GLU A 74 15.80 -1.05 3.20
CA GLU A 74 15.92 -2.11 2.19
C GLU A 74 16.74 -1.65 0.98
N GLU A 75 16.19 -0.85 0.08
CA GLU A 75 16.81 -0.53 -1.20
C GLU A 75 16.59 0.93 -1.62
N GLU A 76 17.30 1.38 -2.64
CA GLU A 76 17.09 2.69 -3.24
C GLU A 76 15.77 2.76 -4.01
N ILE A 77 15.06 3.89 -3.91
CA ILE A 77 13.84 4.10 -4.67
C ILE A 77 14.19 4.52 -6.09
N LYS A 78 13.79 3.72 -7.07
CA LYS A 78 14.04 4.01 -8.49
C LYS A 78 13.41 5.34 -8.90
N GLY A 79 14.23 6.25 -9.41
CA GLY A 79 13.82 7.61 -9.81
C GLY A 79 13.80 8.62 -8.65
N ARG A 80 14.18 8.17 -7.45
CA ARG A 80 14.37 9.02 -6.25
C ARG A 80 15.54 8.48 -5.42
N GLU A 81 16.71 8.51 -6.03
CA GLU A 81 17.97 8.01 -5.44
C GLU A 81 18.42 8.79 -4.20
N ASP A 82 17.74 9.89 -3.89
CA ASP A 82 17.88 10.67 -2.65
C ASP A 82 17.13 10.05 -1.45
N TYR A 83 16.38 8.95 -1.68
CA TYR A 83 15.66 8.20 -0.65
C TYR A 83 16.07 6.73 -0.61
N ILE A 84 15.91 6.13 0.56
CA ILE A 84 15.93 4.67 0.78
C ILE A 84 14.50 4.22 1.08
N LEU A 85 14.06 3.16 0.44
CA LEU A 85 12.84 2.46 0.79
C LEU A 85 13.05 1.66 2.07
N GLY A 86 12.08 1.70 2.94
CA GLY A 86 11.99 0.79 4.06
C GLY A 86 10.56 0.42 4.37
N HIS A 87 10.37 -0.57 5.24
CA HIS A 87 9.07 -1.02 5.69
C HIS A 87 8.96 -0.98 7.21
N THR A 88 7.81 -0.56 7.70
CA THR A 88 7.48 -0.69 9.13
C THR A 88 7.10 -2.14 9.48
N ASP A 89 6.99 -2.45 10.78
CA ASP A 89 6.46 -3.75 11.26
C ASP A 89 5.02 -4.02 10.76
N ARG A 90 4.32 -3.00 10.26
CA ARG A 90 2.96 -3.08 9.68
C ARG A 90 2.96 -3.11 8.15
N TYR A 91 4.13 -3.29 7.51
CA TYR A 91 4.30 -3.27 6.06
C TYR A 91 3.93 -1.94 5.39
N ILE A 92 3.99 -0.83 6.14
CA ILE A 92 3.88 0.51 5.55
C ILE A 92 5.21 0.83 4.86
N GLU A 93 5.16 1.17 3.58
CA GLU A 93 6.31 1.64 2.81
C GLU A 93 6.69 3.07 3.26
N VAL A 94 7.95 3.26 3.63
CA VAL A 94 8.48 4.54 4.09
C VAL A 94 9.67 4.96 3.24
N ALA A 95 9.59 6.14 2.65
CA ALA A 95 10.72 6.79 2.00
C ALA A 95 11.55 7.56 3.03
N VAL A 96 12.77 7.11 3.28
CA VAL A 96 13.69 7.72 4.24
C VAL A 96 14.71 8.56 3.48
N PRO A 97 14.76 9.89 3.66
CA PRO A 97 15.74 10.74 3.01
C PRO A 97 17.17 10.37 3.42
N LYS A 98 18.06 10.15 2.46
CA LYS A 98 19.47 9.78 2.72
C LYS A 98 20.22 10.80 3.59
N PHE A 99 19.85 12.07 3.54
CA PHE A 99 20.49 13.09 4.36
C PHE A 99 20.26 12.87 5.87
N LEU A 100 19.19 12.17 6.27
CA LEU A 100 18.94 11.79 7.66
C LEU A 100 19.85 10.64 8.11
N LEU A 101 20.38 9.86 7.18
CA LEU A 101 21.22 8.68 7.43
C LEU A 101 22.72 9.00 7.45
N LYS A 102 23.12 10.27 7.41
CA LYS A 102 24.53 10.70 7.37
C LYS A 102 25.29 10.17 8.60
N GLY A 103 26.42 9.50 8.29
CA GLY A 103 27.28 8.87 9.32
C GLY A 103 26.94 7.40 9.62
N ARG A 104 25.98 6.82 8.91
CA ARG A 104 25.73 5.37 8.88
C ARG A 104 26.32 4.82 7.58
N GLU A 105 27.39 4.04 7.67
CA GLU A 105 28.11 3.54 6.49
C GLU A 105 27.48 2.27 5.88
N ASP A 106 26.70 1.52 6.67
CA ASP A 106 25.99 0.31 6.24
C ASP A 106 24.49 0.47 6.42
N VAL A 107 23.81 0.85 5.34
CA VAL A 107 22.36 1.14 5.35
C VAL A 107 21.51 -0.08 4.97
N ASP A 108 22.13 -1.16 4.49
CA ASP A 108 21.43 -2.37 4.08
C ASP A 108 20.97 -3.19 5.29
N THR A 109 19.67 -3.43 5.37
CA THR A 109 19.01 -4.29 6.38
C THR A 109 19.09 -3.81 7.84
N GLU A 110 19.28 -2.53 8.08
CA GLU A 110 19.25 -1.98 9.43
C GLU A 110 17.86 -1.47 9.81
N PHE A 111 17.45 -1.77 11.05
CA PHE A 111 16.28 -1.13 11.65
C PHE A 111 16.66 0.25 12.20
N ILE A 112 15.89 1.24 11.79
CA ILE A 112 15.99 2.60 12.33
C ILE A 112 14.67 3.03 12.96
N GLU A 113 14.71 3.94 13.90
CA GLU A 113 13.52 4.61 14.41
C GLU A 113 13.35 5.92 13.65
N VAL A 114 12.23 6.07 12.97
CA VAL A 114 11.85 7.29 12.26
C VAL A 114 10.76 8.01 13.04
N LYS A 115 10.77 9.33 12.98
CA LYS A 115 9.81 10.18 13.65
C LYS A 115 9.14 11.11 12.65
N GLU A 116 7.97 11.62 13.05
CA GLU A 116 7.21 12.55 12.22
C GLU A 116 6.96 12.00 10.81
N LEU A 117 6.39 10.80 10.72
CA LEU A 117 5.93 10.25 9.45
C LEU A 117 4.89 11.18 8.82
N MET A 118 5.00 11.38 7.51
CA MET A 118 4.05 12.17 6.74
C MET A 118 3.70 11.44 5.45
N THR A 119 2.43 11.47 5.08
CA THR A 119 2.02 10.98 3.75
C THR A 119 2.74 11.76 2.65
N SER A 120 3.18 11.05 1.61
CA SER A 120 3.80 11.66 0.44
C SER A 120 2.83 12.55 -0.33
N ASP A 121 3.35 13.53 -1.08
CA ASP A 121 2.54 14.30 -2.02
C ASP A 121 2.13 13.41 -3.20
N ALA A 122 0.84 13.40 -3.52
CA ALA A 122 0.29 12.65 -4.65
C ALA A 122 0.86 13.07 -6.02
N SER A 123 1.54 14.21 -6.10
CA SER A 123 2.21 14.69 -7.32
C SER A 123 3.53 13.95 -7.61
N ASP A 124 4.13 13.30 -6.62
CA ASP A 124 5.36 12.51 -6.78
C ASP A 124 5.03 11.04 -7.02
N ASN A 125 5.00 10.65 -8.30
CA ASN A 125 4.66 9.29 -8.70
C ASN A 125 5.61 8.22 -8.13
N ALA A 126 6.89 8.56 -7.89
CA ALA A 126 7.87 7.60 -7.36
C ALA A 126 7.68 7.35 -5.85
N LEU A 127 7.08 8.29 -5.14
CA LEU A 127 6.79 8.21 -3.71
C LEU A 127 5.30 7.99 -3.42
N SER A 128 4.47 7.82 -4.46
CA SER A 128 3.03 7.64 -4.30
C SER A 128 2.71 6.44 -3.41
N ASN A 129 1.74 6.59 -2.51
CA ASN A 129 1.34 5.58 -1.53
C ASN A 129 2.41 5.19 -0.49
N MET A 130 3.47 5.99 -0.34
CA MET A 130 4.46 5.84 0.72
C MET A 130 4.27 6.91 1.80
N MET A 131 4.83 6.67 2.96
CA MET A 131 5.08 7.72 3.96
C MET A 131 6.51 8.24 3.83
N ILE A 132 6.75 9.45 4.27
CA ILE A 132 8.07 10.09 4.27
C ILE A 132 8.50 10.31 5.72
N ALA A 133 9.70 9.83 6.06
CA ALA A 133 10.32 10.17 7.35
C ALA A 133 10.83 11.62 7.32
N LYS A 134 10.49 12.39 8.33
CA LYS A 134 10.95 13.79 8.48
C LYS A 134 12.15 13.91 9.38
N THR A 135 12.23 13.07 10.42
CA THR A 135 13.35 13.03 11.39
C THR A 135 13.67 11.60 11.81
N LEU A 136 14.84 11.40 12.41
CA LEU A 136 15.26 10.15 13.05
C LEU A 136 15.30 10.31 14.58
#